data_f6afc41ced1c2b0523a4eb25af3f054b
#
_entry.id   f6afc41ced1c2b0523a4eb25af3f054b
#
_cell.length_a   1.000
_cell.length_b   1.000
_cell.length_c   1.000
_cell.angle_alpha   90.00
_cell.angle_beta   90.00
_cell.angle_gamma   90.00
#
_symmetry.space_group_name_H-M   'P 1'
#
loop_
_entity.id
_entity.type
_entity.pdbx_description
1 polymer ?
#
loop_
_entity_poly.entity_id
_entity_poly.type
_entity_poly.pdbx_seq_one_letter_code
_entity_poly.pdbx_strand_id
1 'polypeptide(L)'
;MIEPDRSRRGGVALEKTYRFLLWLVPTVEKFPRSQKFLLGDRIQSLALDVLENLVEATDSRRPASALAAANLKLEKLRFLFRLAADLRHLDARRYEFAARAIDEIGRLVGGWLKAGHGQETDTAF
;
A
#
# COMPACT_ATOMS: atom_id res chain seq x y z
N MET A 1 16.37 13.24 -10.61
CA MET A 1 15.74 12.01 -11.05
C MET A 1 15.85 10.92 -10.01
N ILE A 2 14.79 10.26 -9.77
CA ILE A 2 14.75 9.25 -8.72
C ILE A 2 15.33 7.94 -9.19
N GLU A 3 16.20 7.40 -8.39
CA GLU A 3 16.70 6.07 -8.62
C GLU A 3 15.65 5.07 -8.15
N PRO A 4 15.04 4.32 -9.05
CA PRO A 4 13.89 3.51 -8.67
C PRO A 4 14.23 2.31 -7.82
N ASP A 5 15.49 1.94 -7.76
CA ASP A 5 15.75 0.64 -7.22
C ASP A 5 17.08 0.52 -6.52
N ARG A 6 17.06 0.65 -5.24
CA ARG A 6 18.25 0.36 -4.45
C ARG A 6 18.30 -1.09 -4.07
N SER A 7 17.14 -1.65 -3.82
CA SER A 7 17.00 -3.07 -3.68
C SER A 7 15.82 -3.44 -4.55
N ARG A 8 15.97 -4.50 -5.27
CA ARG A 8 14.98 -4.91 -6.26
C ARG A 8 13.57 -4.98 -5.69
N ARG A 9 13.41 -5.61 -4.51
CA ARG A 9 12.10 -5.75 -3.91
C ARG A 9 11.53 -4.44 -3.45
N GLY A 10 12.35 -3.63 -2.80
CA GLY A 10 11.91 -2.34 -2.30
C GLY A 10 11.54 -1.41 -3.42
N GLY A 11 12.35 -1.38 -4.48
CA GLY A 11 12.08 -0.52 -5.60
C GLY A 11 10.78 -0.84 -6.30
N VAL A 12 10.49 -2.13 -6.49
CA VAL A 12 9.25 -2.54 -7.14
C VAL A 12 8.04 -2.22 -6.28
N ALA A 13 8.09 -2.54 -4.99
CA ALA A 13 6.97 -2.28 -4.09
C ALA A 13 6.69 -0.77 -3.99
N LEU A 14 7.72 0.04 -3.87
CA LEU A 14 7.59 1.49 -3.82
C LEU A 14 6.98 2.04 -5.10
N GLU A 15 7.46 1.58 -6.25
CA GLU A 15 6.97 2.07 -7.53
C GLU A 15 5.50 1.71 -7.74
N LYS A 16 5.10 0.48 -7.38
CA LYS A 16 3.72 0.06 -7.51
C LYS A 16 2.81 0.86 -6.59
N THR A 17 3.26 1.12 -5.37
CA THR A 17 2.48 1.90 -4.42
C THR A 17 2.35 3.35 -4.89
N TYR A 18 3.42 3.92 -5.41
CA TYR A 18 3.40 5.27 -5.95
C TYR A 18 2.39 5.37 -7.10
N ARG A 19 2.42 4.43 -8.03
CA ARG A 19 1.49 4.42 -9.16
C ARG A 19 0.05 4.24 -8.71
N PHE A 20 -0.14 3.41 -7.69
CA PHE A 20 -1.46 3.24 -7.12
C PHE A 20 -1.99 4.56 -6.56
N LEU A 21 -1.15 5.31 -5.88
CA LEU A 21 -1.52 6.63 -5.35
C LEU A 21 -1.87 7.62 -6.45
N LEU A 22 -1.15 7.59 -7.57
CA LEU A 22 -1.46 8.46 -8.71
C LEU A 22 -2.87 8.20 -9.24
N TRP A 23 -3.31 6.96 -9.19
CA TRP A 23 -4.66 6.60 -9.58
C TRP A 23 -5.68 6.95 -8.48
N LEU A 24 -5.28 6.70 -7.24
CA LEU A 24 -6.19 6.78 -6.09
C LEU A 24 -6.65 8.20 -5.81
N VAL A 25 -5.72 9.14 -5.80
CA VAL A 25 -6.04 10.52 -5.41
C VAL A 25 -7.16 11.12 -6.27
N PRO A 26 -7.07 11.10 -7.62
CA PRO A 26 -8.19 11.62 -8.42
C PRO A 26 -9.44 10.76 -8.33
N THR A 27 -9.31 9.48 -8.03
CA THR A 27 -10.48 8.60 -7.89
C THR A 27 -11.29 8.99 -6.66
N VAL A 28 -10.63 9.24 -5.53
CA VAL A 28 -11.30 9.66 -4.31
C VAL A 28 -11.95 11.02 -4.46
N GLU A 29 -11.37 11.90 -5.28
CA GLU A 29 -11.96 13.21 -5.54
C GLU A 29 -13.36 13.11 -6.13
N LYS A 30 -13.69 11.99 -6.73
CA LYS A 30 -15.01 11.77 -7.33
C LYS A 30 -16.03 11.17 -6.36
N PHE A 31 -15.61 10.87 -5.15
CA PHE A 31 -16.54 10.38 -4.13
C PHE A 31 -17.57 11.48 -3.80
N PRO A 32 -18.79 11.09 -3.40
CA PRO A 32 -19.75 12.09 -2.93
C PRO A 32 -19.14 12.92 -1.82
N ARG A 33 -19.50 14.20 -1.79
CA ARG A 33 -18.90 15.14 -0.86
C ARG A 33 -18.95 14.69 0.59
N SER A 34 -20.07 14.11 1.01
CA SER A 34 -20.24 13.63 2.39
C SER A 34 -19.28 12.48 2.72
N GLN A 35 -18.91 11.68 1.72
CA GLN A 35 -18.04 10.52 1.95
C GLN A 35 -16.59 10.81 1.64
N LYS A 36 -16.34 11.87 0.89
CA LYS A 36 -14.99 12.28 0.56
C LYS A 36 -14.19 12.61 1.82
N PHE A 37 -14.80 13.31 2.75
CA PHE A 37 -14.11 13.70 3.99
C PHE A 37 -14.09 12.62 5.04
N LEU A 38 -14.91 11.61 4.92
CA LEU A 38 -14.94 10.52 5.89
C LEU A 38 -14.18 9.32 5.34
N LEU A 39 -14.75 8.65 4.35
CA LEU A 39 -14.18 7.43 3.80
C LEU A 39 -13.00 7.71 2.87
N GLY A 40 -13.16 8.72 2.02
CA GLY A 40 -12.12 9.08 1.07
C GLY A 40 -10.81 9.48 1.72
N ASP A 41 -10.88 10.34 2.73
CA ASP A 41 -9.69 10.79 3.45
C ASP A 41 -9.01 9.63 4.15
N ARG A 42 -9.81 8.72 4.72
CA ARG A 42 -9.27 7.57 5.41
C ARG A 42 -8.51 6.63 4.46
N ILE A 43 -9.09 6.39 3.30
CA ILE A 43 -8.46 5.57 2.27
C ILE A 43 -7.15 6.19 1.82
N GLN A 44 -7.16 7.49 1.53
CA GLN A 44 -5.94 8.18 1.10
C GLN A 44 -4.87 8.18 2.18
N SER A 45 -5.26 8.43 3.41
CA SER A 45 -4.33 8.46 4.52
C SER A 45 -3.64 7.12 4.71
N LEU A 46 -4.41 6.03 4.66
CA LEU A 46 -3.83 4.68 4.78
C LEU A 46 -2.88 4.37 3.64
N ALA A 47 -3.26 4.74 2.41
CA ALA A 47 -2.41 4.47 1.26
C ALA A 47 -1.11 5.26 1.31
N LEU A 48 -1.18 6.52 1.75
CA LEU A 48 0.02 7.33 1.95
C LEU A 48 0.91 6.72 3.04
N ASP A 49 0.29 6.23 4.11
CA ASP A 49 1.05 5.58 5.17
C ASP A 49 1.76 4.32 4.69
N VAL A 50 1.12 3.56 3.78
CA VAL A 50 1.78 2.40 3.17
C VAL A 50 3.05 2.83 2.45
N LEU A 51 2.94 3.89 1.63
CA LEU A 51 4.11 4.39 0.92
C LEU A 51 5.21 4.78 1.90
N GLU A 52 4.86 5.51 2.95
CA GLU A 52 5.83 5.96 3.95
C GLU A 52 6.47 4.79 4.68
N ASN A 53 5.68 3.77 5.03
CA ASN A 53 6.23 2.56 5.64
C ASN A 53 7.23 1.87 4.72
N LEU A 54 6.98 1.86 3.42
CA LEU A 54 7.88 1.22 2.47
C LEU A 54 9.17 2.03 2.28
N VAL A 55 9.07 3.36 2.33
CA VAL A 55 10.26 4.21 2.34
C VAL A 55 11.11 3.92 3.57
N GLU A 56 10.48 3.85 4.74
CA GLU A 56 11.17 3.50 5.98
C GLU A 56 11.87 2.15 5.86
N ALA A 57 11.16 1.16 5.32
CA ALA A 57 11.71 -0.19 5.18
C ALA A 57 12.95 -0.19 4.29
N THR A 58 12.94 0.65 3.25
CA THR A 58 14.08 0.75 2.32
C THR A 58 15.33 1.26 3.02
N ASP A 59 15.17 2.17 3.97
CA ASP A 59 16.28 2.78 4.67
C ASP A 59 16.70 2.05 5.93
N SER A 60 15.97 1.01 6.31
CA SER A 60 16.18 0.33 7.58
C SER A 60 17.00 -0.95 7.39
N ARG A 61 17.84 -1.26 8.36
CA ARG A 61 18.53 -2.54 8.42
C ARG A 61 17.58 -3.63 8.90
N ARG A 62 16.52 -3.25 9.60
CA ARG A 62 15.53 -4.18 10.13
C ARG A 62 14.15 -3.76 9.64
N PRO A 63 13.83 -4.06 8.39
CA PRO A 63 12.60 -3.56 7.79
C PRO A 63 11.33 -4.25 8.25
N ALA A 64 11.43 -5.35 9.02
CA ALA A 64 10.25 -6.16 9.34
C ALA A 64 9.11 -5.38 9.98
N SER A 65 9.43 -4.48 10.91
CA SER A 65 8.39 -3.70 11.59
C SER A 65 7.63 -2.80 10.64
N ALA A 66 8.35 -2.07 9.80
CA ALA A 66 7.72 -1.18 8.82
C ALA A 66 6.93 -1.96 7.79
N LEU A 67 7.45 -3.12 7.36
CA LEU A 67 6.76 -3.96 6.39
C LEU A 67 5.48 -4.57 6.97
N ALA A 68 5.53 -5.00 8.24
CA ALA A 68 4.34 -5.52 8.90
C ALA A 68 3.28 -4.44 9.03
N ALA A 69 3.69 -3.21 9.34
CA ALA A 69 2.77 -2.09 9.42
C ALA A 69 2.12 -1.81 8.07
N ALA A 70 2.92 -1.83 6.99
CA ALA A 70 2.40 -1.65 5.64
C ALA A 70 1.39 -2.74 5.29
N ASN A 71 1.73 -3.98 5.62
CA ASN A 71 0.87 -5.12 5.30
C ASN A 71 -0.49 -5.01 6.01
N LEU A 72 -0.49 -4.60 7.26
CA LEU A 72 -1.74 -4.42 8.00
C LEU A 72 -2.58 -3.30 7.38
N LYS A 73 -1.95 -2.22 6.96
CA LYS A 73 -2.68 -1.13 6.31
C LYS A 73 -3.28 -1.54 4.97
N LEU A 74 -2.57 -2.39 4.23
CA LEU A 74 -3.11 -2.93 2.99
C LEU A 74 -4.37 -3.76 3.25
N GLU A 75 -4.40 -4.53 4.33
CA GLU A 75 -5.59 -5.29 4.70
C GLU A 75 -6.75 -4.36 5.06
N LYS A 76 -6.46 -3.30 5.79
CA LYS A 76 -7.47 -2.30 6.11
C LYS A 76 -8.03 -1.66 4.85
N LEU A 77 -7.14 -1.36 3.89
CA LEU A 77 -7.56 -0.78 2.60
C LEU A 77 -8.49 -1.71 1.84
N ARG A 78 -8.25 -3.02 1.87
CA ARG A 78 -9.13 -3.97 1.20
C ARG A 78 -10.58 -3.79 1.67
N PHE A 79 -10.76 -3.71 2.98
CA PHE A 79 -12.10 -3.57 3.54
C PHE A 79 -12.70 -2.20 3.25
N LEU A 80 -11.90 -1.15 3.31
CA LEU A 80 -12.43 0.18 3.02
C LEU A 80 -12.82 0.34 1.56
N PHE A 81 -12.07 -0.24 0.62
CA PHE A 81 -12.48 -0.24 -0.78
C PHE A 81 -13.74 -1.07 -1.00
N ARG A 82 -13.85 -2.20 -0.31
CA ARG A 82 -15.06 -3.00 -0.39
C ARG A 82 -16.26 -2.20 0.14
N LEU A 83 -16.08 -1.51 1.25
CA LEU A 83 -17.14 -0.67 1.80
C LEU A 83 -17.53 0.42 0.81
N ALA A 84 -16.54 1.08 0.20
CA ALA A 84 -16.81 2.12 -0.80
C ALA A 84 -17.59 1.57 -1.99
N ALA A 85 -17.23 0.36 -2.44
CA ALA A 85 -17.93 -0.28 -3.54
C ALA A 85 -19.36 -0.65 -3.16
N ASP A 86 -19.56 -1.20 -1.97
CA ASP A 86 -20.88 -1.59 -1.50
C ASP A 86 -21.79 -0.38 -1.30
N LEU A 87 -21.21 0.75 -0.91
CA LEU A 87 -21.93 2.02 -0.79
C LEU A 87 -22.08 2.74 -2.13
N ARG A 88 -21.55 2.14 -3.19
CA ARG A 88 -21.65 2.65 -4.57
C ARG A 88 -20.91 3.96 -4.82
N HIS A 89 -19.81 4.16 -4.08
CA HIS A 89 -18.92 5.29 -4.34
C HIS A 89 -17.85 4.92 -5.35
N LEU A 90 -17.70 3.62 -5.62
CA LEU A 90 -16.81 3.08 -6.65
C LEU A 90 -17.62 2.11 -7.50
N ASP A 91 -17.46 2.20 -8.82
CA ASP A 91 -18.04 1.18 -9.68
C ASP A 91 -17.21 -0.10 -9.64
N ALA A 92 -17.75 -1.18 -10.20
CA ALA A 92 -17.11 -2.49 -10.15
C ALA A 92 -15.72 -2.49 -10.78
N ARG A 93 -15.54 -1.73 -11.84
CA ARG A 93 -14.28 -1.68 -12.57
C ARG A 93 -13.19 -1.03 -11.72
N ARG A 94 -13.50 0.08 -11.08
CA ARG A 94 -12.55 0.76 -10.21
C ARG A 94 -12.26 -0.04 -8.96
N TYR A 95 -13.27 -0.69 -8.42
CA TYR A 95 -13.06 -1.58 -7.27
C TYR A 95 -12.11 -2.72 -7.63
N GLU A 96 -12.32 -3.34 -8.79
CA GLU A 96 -11.45 -4.44 -9.23
C GLU A 96 -10.02 -3.96 -9.43
N PHE A 97 -9.85 -2.78 -10.00
CA PHE A 97 -8.51 -2.20 -10.17
C PHE A 97 -7.82 -2.04 -8.81
N ALA A 98 -8.52 -1.47 -7.83
CA ALA A 98 -7.97 -1.27 -6.49
C ALA A 98 -7.62 -2.60 -5.84
N ALA A 99 -8.52 -3.58 -5.93
CA ALA A 99 -8.29 -4.88 -5.32
C ALA A 99 -7.06 -5.58 -5.90
N ARG A 100 -6.90 -5.53 -7.21
CA ARG A 100 -5.73 -6.11 -7.86
C ARG A 100 -4.44 -5.40 -7.49
N ALA A 101 -4.49 -4.08 -7.43
CA ALA A 101 -3.31 -3.30 -7.04
C ALA A 101 -2.88 -3.62 -5.61
N ILE A 102 -3.84 -3.69 -4.70
CA ILE A 102 -3.56 -4.02 -3.31
C ILE A 102 -3.00 -5.45 -3.19
N ASP A 103 -3.56 -6.39 -3.95
CA ASP A 103 -3.05 -7.76 -3.96
C ASP A 103 -1.60 -7.81 -4.43
N GLU A 104 -1.30 -7.10 -5.50
CA GLU A 104 0.05 -7.07 -6.05
C GLU A 104 1.04 -6.47 -5.07
N ILE A 105 0.69 -5.31 -4.51
CA ILE A 105 1.54 -4.66 -3.52
C ILE A 105 1.72 -5.57 -2.30
N GLY A 106 0.63 -6.20 -1.86
CA GLY A 106 0.66 -7.10 -0.72
C GLY A 106 1.60 -8.29 -0.93
N ARG A 107 1.60 -8.86 -2.13
CA ARG A 107 2.52 -9.95 -2.43
C ARG A 107 3.97 -9.50 -2.40
N LEU A 108 4.25 -8.31 -2.93
CA LEU A 108 5.60 -7.76 -2.92
C LEU A 108 6.07 -7.47 -1.50
N VAL A 109 5.20 -6.86 -0.69
CA VAL A 109 5.51 -6.58 0.71
C VAL A 109 5.70 -7.88 1.49
N GLY A 110 4.82 -8.86 1.27
CA GLY A 110 4.93 -10.15 1.94
C GLY A 110 6.23 -10.88 1.61
N GLY A 111 6.63 -10.86 0.33
CA GLY A 111 7.89 -11.45 -0.09
C GLY A 111 9.09 -10.76 0.52
N TRP A 112 9.04 -9.44 0.59
CA TRP A 112 10.09 -8.64 1.20
C TRP A 112 10.16 -8.92 2.70
N LEU A 113 9.01 -8.96 3.38
CA LEU A 113 8.94 -9.26 4.81
C LEU A 113 9.53 -10.63 5.12
N LYS A 114 9.20 -11.62 4.31
CA LYS A 114 9.73 -12.96 4.48
C LYS A 114 11.25 -13.01 4.35
N ALA A 115 11.79 -12.31 3.36
CA ALA A 115 13.23 -12.21 3.17
C ALA A 115 13.89 -11.44 4.32
N GLY A 116 13.22 -10.37 4.79
CA GLY A 116 13.71 -9.59 5.91
C GLY A 116 13.78 -10.39 7.19
N HIS A 117 12.79 -11.22 7.46
CA HIS A 117 12.83 -12.12 8.61
C HIS A 117 13.98 -13.10 8.52
N GLY A 118 14.22 -13.65 7.34
CA GLY A 118 15.34 -14.54 7.13
C GLY A 118 16.67 -13.86 7.42
N GLN A 119 16.84 -12.64 6.95
CA GLN A 119 18.05 -11.87 7.18
C GLN A 119 18.21 -11.51 8.65
N GLU A 120 17.14 -11.12 9.30
CA GLU A 120 17.19 -10.78 10.73
C GLU A 120 17.54 -11.99 11.56
N THR A 121 17.01 -13.14 11.22
CA THR A 121 17.32 -14.39 11.90
C THR A 121 18.79 -14.73 11.73
N ASP A 122 19.31 -14.60 10.52
CA ASP A 122 20.69 -14.88 10.23
C ASP A 122 21.62 -13.95 11.00
N THR A 123 21.27 -12.68 11.10
CA THR A 123 22.13 -11.73 11.79
C THR A 123 22.06 -11.84 13.31
N ALA A 124 21.06 -12.54 13.84
CA ALA A 124 20.94 -12.75 15.28
C ALA A 124 21.99 -13.71 15.81
N PHE A 125 22.62 -14.43 14.93
CA PHE A 125 23.69 -15.37 15.28
C PHE A 125 25.02 -14.86 14.80
#